data_c8c9ad1692f3347c1fd1ef2c9f37fe45
#
_entry.id   c8c9ad1692f3347c1fd1ef2c9f37fe45
#
_cell.length_a   1.000
_cell.length_b   1.000
_cell.length_c   1.000
_cell.angle_alpha   90.00
_cell.angle_beta   90.00
_cell.angle_gamma   90.00
#
_symmetry.space_group_name_H-M   'P 1'
#
loop_
_entity.id
_entity.type
_entity.pdbx_description
1 polymer ?
#
loop_
_entity_poly.entity_id
_entity_poly.type
_entity_poly.pdbx_seq_one_letter_code
_entity_poly.pdbx_strand_id
1 'polypeptide(L)'
;MVLAMVGLMTACRDNPLAVNNTDNPNVSQVFALPVNVESLISKLYQQMYNGQYGASDDIWTQAMTMSLESHSQLGNFGMGTRAAIPRSPIDNSIGNTVATGNFRDFDFLSRNERSAANGIAAVNKYLAQGFTAGSVARDARAKSFAYFSLGYAMGQLAMLYDSAAIITQNTAIEEVPPLSASKAVVAAALTALDSALAIANSADATNGAGGWPIPPDWVSSPNASGPDLATWKQIIRSFKARYRAGIARTPAERAAVDWNAVVADATNGITSDFIILASVTGGWNSAPIQQLRVSSGWSQMTPMILGMADTTGNYDAWLATPISTRSAFLMKTPDKRFPSGETRALQTAVTGTNKGGPAPGSILYFRNRPEGEDTPAEPWGTWYYDNWRFWAIGATSGNGPFVVMSVTESDMLAAEGYLRNNQFAQAAALIDKTRIRSGLPSVAGITSATQVVPGGSACVPRVPQPPNYTSTACGTIFEAMKWEKRVETSFTGYSQWFIDARGWGDLVQGTALEWPVPYQEIFARFGPTYTTSAKAAKGTYGF
;
A
#
# COMPACT_ATOMS: atom_id res chain seq x y z
N MET A 1 -66.02 41.78 34.26
CA MET A 1 -65.07 41.99 33.17
C MET A 1 -63.70 41.42 33.59
N VAL A 2 -63.62 40.09 33.78
CA VAL A 2 -62.41 39.36 34.16
C VAL A 2 -62.54 37.91 33.61
N LEU A 3 -62.64 37.76 32.29
CA LEU A 3 -62.72 36.40 31.67
C LEU A 3 -62.16 36.37 30.24
N ALA A 4 -61.10 37.13 29.96
CA ALA A 4 -60.48 37.19 28.62
C ALA A 4 -58.93 37.19 28.64
N MET A 5 -58.29 36.55 29.63
CA MET A 5 -56.82 36.56 29.71
C MET A 5 -56.17 35.23 30.07
N VAL A 6 -56.80 34.10 29.73
CA VAL A 6 -56.21 32.75 29.96
C VAL A 6 -55.95 31.98 28.64
N GLY A 7 -56.22 32.58 27.49
CA GLY A 7 -56.14 31.90 26.18
C GLY A 7 -54.82 32.00 25.39
N LEU A 8 -53.74 32.61 25.92
CA LEU A 8 -52.55 32.95 25.15
C LEU A 8 -51.21 32.28 25.62
N MET A 9 -51.26 31.26 26.44
CA MET A 9 -50.03 30.59 26.91
C MET A 9 -49.84 29.17 26.40
N THR A 10 -50.46 28.76 25.30
CA THR A 10 -50.25 27.42 24.74
C THR A 10 -49.61 27.40 23.35
N ALA A 11 -49.09 28.54 22.85
CA ALA A 11 -48.58 28.65 21.49
C ALA A 11 -47.04 28.59 21.34
N CYS A 12 -46.32 28.20 22.38
CA CYS A 12 -44.84 28.05 22.28
C CYS A 12 -44.41 26.69 22.84
N ARG A 13 -44.91 25.59 22.25
CA ARG A 13 -44.45 24.23 22.59
C ARG A 13 -43.56 23.58 21.53
N ASP A 14 -43.44 24.15 20.36
CA ASP A 14 -42.46 23.70 19.38
C ASP A 14 -41.19 24.52 19.55
N ASN A 15 -40.08 23.84 19.86
CA ASN A 15 -38.77 24.46 19.90
C ASN A 15 -38.39 24.82 18.46
N PRO A 16 -38.46 26.12 18.05
CA PRO A 16 -38.25 26.52 16.66
C PRO A 16 -36.78 26.30 16.20
N LEU A 17 -35.91 25.85 17.12
CA LEU A 17 -34.52 25.47 16.85
C LEU A 17 -34.35 23.95 16.65
N ALA A 18 -35.41 23.15 16.83
CA ALA A 18 -35.38 21.72 16.53
C ALA A 18 -35.67 21.50 15.03
N VAL A 19 -34.79 21.94 14.17
CA VAL A 19 -34.85 21.63 12.73
C VAL A 19 -34.36 20.21 12.53
N ASN A 20 -35.27 19.28 12.23
CA ASN A 20 -34.89 17.97 11.70
C ASN A 20 -34.37 18.16 10.28
N ASN A 21 -33.05 18.21 10.11
CA ASN A 21 -32.45 18.22 8.80
C ASN A 21 -32.54 16.84 8.17
N THR A 22 -33.47 16.64 7.25
CA THR A 22 -33.69 15.37 6.54
C THR A 22 -32.64 15.13 5.47
N ASP A 23 -32.02 16.20 4.95
CA ASP A 23 -31.05 16.13 3.85
C ASP A 23 -29.62 15.89 4.35
N ASN A 24 -29.33 16.30 5.60
CA ASN A 24 -28.09 16.01 6.30
C ASN A 24 -28.42 15.42 7.70
N PRO A 25 -28.70 14.13 7.79
CA PRO A 25 -29.08 13.51 9.05
C PRO A 25 -27.92 13.57 10.06
N ASN A 26 -28.24 13.88 11.31
CA ASN A 26 -27.25 13.82 12.39
C ASN A 26 -26.87 12.37 12.73
N VAL A 27 -25.80 12.18 13.50
CA VAL A 27 -25.27 10.85 13.88
C VAL A 27 -26.37 9.97 14.52
N SER A 28 -27.24 10.53 15.36
CA SER A 28 -28.31 9.78 16.01
C SER A 28 -29.38 9.32 15.03
N GLN A 29 -29.69 10.09 14.00
CA GLN A 29 -30.63 9.71 12.93
C GLN A 29 -30.05 8.62 12.02
N VAL A 30 -28.76 8.70 11.68
CA VAL A 30 -28.08 7.64 10.90
C VAL A 30 -28.10 6.32 11.65
N PHE A 31 -27.83 6.34 12.95
CA PHE A 31 -27.79 5.12 13.77
C PHE A 31 -29.17 4.65 14.27
N ALA A 32 -30.26 5.36 13.94
CA ALA A 32 -31.60 4.99 14.36
C ALA A 32 -32.12 3.70 13.67
N LEU A 33 -31.69 3.42 12.44
CA LEU A 33 -32.15 2.28 11.67
C LEU A 33 -30.99 1.36 11.26
N PRO A 34 -31.10 0.03 11.43
CA PRO A 34 -30.06 -0.92 11.05
C PRO A 34 -29.60 -0.79 9.59
N VAL A 35 -30.50 -0.51 8.65
CA VAL A 35 -30.17 -0.34 7.22
C VAL A 35 -29.31 0.89 6.96
N ASN A 36 -29.45 1.96 7.74
CA ASN A 36 -28.61 3.14 7.64
C ASN A 36 -27.19 2.85 8.16
N VAL A 37 -27.08 2.06 9.22
CA VAL A 37 -25.79 1.59 9.75
C VAL A 37 -25.05 0.74 8.72
N GLU A 38 -25.73 -0.19 8.06
CA GLU A 38 -25.14 -0.98 6.97
C GLU A 38 -24.73 -0.09 5.79
N SER A 39 -25.54 0.91 5.43
CA SER A 39 -25.21 1.86 4.37
C SER A 39 -23.95 2.66 4.71
N LEU A 40 -23.76 3.10 5.96
CA LEU A 40 -22.53 3.75 6.41
C LEU A 40 -21.34 2.78 6.29
N ILE A 41 -21.49 1.56 6.79
CA ILE A 41 -20.44 0.54 6.74
C ILE A 41 -20.04 0.24 5.29
N SER A 42 -20.97 0.19 4.36
CA SER A 42 -20.72 -0.09 2.94
C SER A 42 -19.76 0.89 2.27
N LYS A 43 -19.62 2.09 2.82
CA LYS A 43 -18.77 3.17 2.26
C LYS A 43 -17.38 3.28 2.90
N LEU A 44 -17.09 2.51 3.93
CA LEU A 44 -15.83 2.62 4.67
C LEU A 44 -14.61 2.38 3.78
N TYR A 45 -14.61 1.32 2.97
CA TYR A 45 -13.46 1.01 2.12
C TYR A 45 -13.31 2.03 0.97
N GLN A 46 -14.42 2.52 0.41
CA GLN A 46 -14.40 3.59 -0.58
C GLN A 46 -13.76 4.86 -0.03
N GLN A 47 -14.07 5.25 1.20
CA GLN A 47 -13.49 6.43 1.85
C GLN A 47 -11.97 6.27 2.03
N MET A 48 -11.51 5.10 2.47
CA MET A 48 -10.06 4.82 2.61
C MET A 48 -9.35 4.87 1.27
N TYR A 49 -9.90 4.21 0.25
CA TYR A 49 -9.35 4.23 -1.09
C TYR A 49 -9.24 5.67 -1.61
N ASN A 50 -10.30 6.45 -1.50
CA ASN A 50 -10.32 7.85 -1.95
C ASN A 50 -9.37 8.75 -1.16
N GLY A 51 -9.08 8.42 0.09
CA GLY A 51 -8.10 9.11 0.91
C GLY A 51 -6.66 8.83 0.48
N GLN A 52 -6.36 7.58 0.13
CA GLN A 52 -5.01 7.13 -0.17
C GLN A 52 -4.66 7.23 -1.66
N TYR A 53 -5.62 6.98 -2.56
CA TYR A 53 -5.37 6.92 -4.01
C TYR A 53 -6.04 8.08 -4.76
N GLY A 54 -5.52 8.37 -5.93
CA GLY A 54 -6.10 9.36 -6.86
C GLY A 54 -5.71 10.80 -6.62
N ALA A 55 -5.05 11.10 -5.51
CA ALA A 55 -4.44 12.39 -5.25
C ALA A 55 -2.91 12.24 -5.34
N SER A 56 -2.24 13.28 -5.82
CA SER A 56 -0.77 13.27 -5.85
C SER A 56 -0.15 13.81 -4.56
N ASP A 57 -0.97 14.31 -3.64
CA ASP A 57 -0.58 14.85 -2.34
C ASP A 57 -0.76 13.81 -1.21
N ASP A 58 -0.40 12.57 -1.49
CA ASP A 58 -0.42 11.43 -0.59
C ASP A 58 1.00 10.99 -0.18
N ILE A 59 1.06 10.14 0.83
CA ILE A 59 2.33 9.55 1.29
C ILE A 59 2.94 8.63 0.22
N TRP A 60 2.13 7.91 -0.55
CA TRP A 60 2.65 6.98 -1.54
C TRP A 60 3.57 7.65 -2.55
N THR A 61 3.20 8.84 -3.02
CA THR A 61 4.01 9.66 -3.94
C THR A 61 5.41 9.96 -3.37
N GLN A 62 5.49 10.29 -2.08
CA GLN A 62 6.78 10.49 -1.40
C GLN A 62 7.53 9.17 -1.18
N ALA A 63 6.84 8.14 -0.70
CA ALA A 63 7.40 6.84 -0.38
C ALA A 63 8.06 6.17 -1.60
N MET A 64 7.46 6.31 -2.79
CA MET A 64 8.03 5.80 -4.04
C MET A 64 9.41 6.39 -4.32
N THR A 65 9.60 7.70 -4.12
CA THR A 65 10.89 8.35 -4.33
C THR A 65 11.89 8.05 -3.21
N MET A 66 11.41 7.88 -1.97
CA MET A 66 12.24 7.51 -0.83
C MET A 66 12.82 6.10 -0.96
N SER A 67 12.08 5.19 -1.59
CA SER A 67 12.44 3.77 -1.72
C SER A 67 13.10 3.39 -3.04
N LEU A 68 13.31 4.33 -3.95
CA LEU A 68 13.84 4.08 -5.28
C LEU A 68 12.92 3.23 -6.18
N GLU A 69 11.64 3.12 -5.85
CA GLU A 69 10.64 2.56 -6.74
C GLU A 69 10.46 3.45 -7.97
N SER A 70 10.45 4.77 -7.72
CA SER A 70 10.52 5.79 -8.75
C SER A 70 11.41 6.94 -8.30
N HIS A 71 11.64 7.88 -9.20
CA HIS A 71 12.33 9.13 -8.93
C HIS A 71 11.52 10.29 -9.46
N SER A 72 11.65 11.45 -8.83
CA SER A 72 11.07 12.70 -9.33
C SER A 72 11.96 13.88 -8.93
N GLN A 73 12.22 14.76 -9.86
CA GLN A 73 12.92 16.03 -9.60
C GLN A 73 11.97 17.19 -9.28
N LEU A 74 10.63 16.94 -9.39
CA LEU A 74 9.63 17.97 -9.13
C LEU A 74 9.48 18.22 -7.64
N GLY A 75 9.40 19.50 -7.25
CA GLY A 75 9.14 19.90 -5.87
C GLY A 75 7.73 19.57 -5.38
N ASN A 76 6.82 19.20 -6.29
CA ASN A 76 5.42 18.93 -6.00
C ASN A 76 5.28 17.80 -4.97
N PHE A 77 4.38 18.00 -4.01
CA PHE A 77 4.02 16.97 -3.01
C PHE A 77 5.20 16.39 -2.23
N GLY A 78 6.31 17.11 -2.16
CA GLY A 78 7.52 16.66 -1.47
C GLY A 78 8.39 15.65 -2.24
N MET A 79 8.04 15.29 -3.47
CA MET A 79 8.77 14.27 -4.25
C MET A 79 10.25 14.59 -4.42
N GLY A 80 10.59 15.76 -4.97
CA GLY A 80 11.98 16.17 -5.21
C GLY A 80 12.79 16.24 -3.92
N THR A 81 12.19 16.78 -2.84
CA THR A 81 12.82 16.83 -1.51
C THR A 81 13.07 15.43 -0.96
N ARG A 82 12.13 14.50 -1.16
CA ARG A 82 12.27 13.10 -0.72
C ARG A 82 13.25 12.32 -1.59
N ALA A 83 13.39 12.68 -2.87
CA ALA A 83 14.34 12.08 -3.78
C ALA A 83 15.79 12.60 -3.61
N ALA A 84 15.96 13.80 -3.07
CA ALA A 84 17.25 14.47 -2.94
C ALA A 84 18.28 13.67 -2.11
N ILE A 85 19.56 13.82 -2.46
CA ILE A 85 20.69 13.26 -1.71
C ILE A 85 21.68 14.40 -1.40
N PRO A 86 22.10 14.57 -0.13
CA PRO A 86 21.74 13.76 1.03
C PRO A 86 20.25 13.89 1.40
N ARG A 87 19.71 12.84 2.05
CA ARG A 87 18.32 12.81 2.52
C ARG A 87 18.12 13.83 3.63
N SER A 88 16.96 14.49 3.63
CA SER A 88 16.55 15.42 4.67
C SER A 88 15.42 14.83 5.54
N PRO A 89 15.26 15.28 6.79
CA PRO A 89 14.11 14.94 7.61
C PRO A 89 12.78 15.32 6.93
N ILE A 90 11.69 14.68 7.33
CA ILE A 90 10.35 15.09 6.90
C ILE A 90 10.02 16.42 7.59
N ASP A 91 9.75 17.45 6.80
CA ASP A 91 9.33 18.74 7.32
C ASP A 91 7.88 18.67 7.81
N ASN A 92 7.69 18.79 9.13
CA ASN A 92 6.40 18.80 9.81
C ASN A 92 6.08 20.18 10.39
N SER A 93 6.70 21.23 9.86
CA SER A 93 6.42 22.60 10.30
C SER A 93 5.18 23.17 9.64
N ILE A 94 4.58 24.17 10.28
CA ILE A 94 3.46 24.94 9.74
C ILE A 94 3.81 25.70 8.45
N GLY A 95 5.11 25.97 8.24
CA GLY A 95 5.63 26.64 7.04
C GLY A 95 5.83 25.71 5.84
N ASN A 96 5.62 24.40 6.00
CA ASN A 96 5.77 23.46 4.92
C ASN A 96 4.66 23.61 3.87
N THR A 97 5.00 24.09 2.68
CA THR A 97 4.05 24.33 1.58
C THR A 97 3.49 23.04 0.96
N VAL A 98 4.07 21.89 1.27
CA VAL A 98 3.63 20.55 0.81
C VAL A 98 3.14 19.68 1.98
N ALA A 99 2.74 20.28 3.08
CA ALA A 99 2.30 19.58 4.30
C ALA A 99 1.09 18.66 4.08
N THR A 100 0.25 18.93 3.08
CA THR A 100 -0.85 18.03 2.69
C THR A 100 -0.37 16.63 2.40
N GLY A 101 0.82 16.47 1.80
CA GLY A 101 1.44 15.18 1.56
C GLY A 101 1.82 14.39 2.81
N ASN A 102 1.85 15.02 4.00
CA ASN A 102 2.05 14.34 5.27
C ASN A 102 0.73 14.09 6.01
N PHE A 103 -0.29 14.93 5.76
CA PHE A 103 -1.53 15.00 6.53
C PHE A 103 -2.67 14.18 5.94
N ARG A 104 -2.79 14.14 4.61
CA ARG A 104 -3.96 13.59 3.92
C ARG A 104 -4.30 12.16 4.38
N ASP A 105 -3.33 11.27 4.35
CA ASP A 105 -3.53 9.87 4.73
C ASP A 105 -3.93 9.74 6.20
N PHE A 106 -3.27 10.51 7.08
CA PHE A 106 -3.58 10.51 8.51
C PHE A 106 -5.03 10.89 8.77
N ASP A 107 -5.50 11.96 8.13
CA ASP A 107 -6.86 12.47 8.27
C ASP A 107 -7.91 11.45 7.79
N PHE A 108 -7.78 10.95 6.57
CA PHE A 108 -8.74 10.00 6.01
C PHE A 108 -8.78 8.67 6.78
N LEU A 109 -7.61 8.14 7.14
CA LEU A 109 -7.52 6.89 7.89
C LEU A 109 -8.09 7.03 9.31
N SER A 110 -7.79 8.13 10.01
CA SER A 110 -8.31 8.37 11.36
C SER A 110 -9.84 8.58 11.37
N ARG A 111 -10.38 9.30 10.37
CA ARG A 111 -11.84 9.43 10.21
C ARG A 111 -12.49 8.09 9.92
N ASN A 112 -11.85 7.27 9.10
CA ASN A 112 -12.37 5.96 8.76
C ASN A 112 -12.33 5.00 9.96
N GLU A 113 -11.25 5.03 10.73
CA GLU A 113 -11.12 4.29 11.99
C GLU A 113 -12.29 4.62 12.92
N ARG A 114 -12.58 5.91 13.13
CA ARG A 114 -13.71 6.37 13.94
C ARG A 114 -15.05 5.90 13.38
N SER A 115 -15.25 6.04 12.07
CA SER A 115 -16.51 5.64 11.41
C SER A 115 -16.73 4.13 11.50
N ALA A 116 -15.69 3.33 11.32
CA ALA A 116 -15.75 1.87 11.46
C ALA A 116 -16.09 1.45 12.90
N ALA A 117 -15.43 2.04 13.89
CA ALA A 117 -15.66 1.79 15.31
C ALA A 117 -17.12 2.12 15.71
N ASN A 118 -17.62 3.28 15.27
CA ASN A 118 -19.01 3.69 15.51
C ASN A 118 -20.01 2.77 14.81
N GLY A 119 -19.70 2.32 13.57
CA GLY A 119 -20.51 1.35 12.84
C GLY A 119 -20.61 0.02 13.59
N ILE A 120 -19.51 -0.51 14.12
CA ILE A 120 -19.49 -1.74 14.91
C ILE A 120 -20.31 -1.57 16.20
N ALA A 121 -20.12 -0.45 16.92
CA ALA A 121 -20.90 -0.15 18.13
C ALA A 121 -22.40 -0.10 17.85
N ALA A 122 -22.79 0.53 16.74
CA ALA A 122 -24.19 0.61 16.32
C ALA A 122 -24.79 -0.77 15.96
N VAL A 123 -24.01 -1.61 15.22
CA VAL A 123 -24.43 -3.01 14.95
C VAL A 123 -24.64 -3.77 16.25
N ASN A 124 -23.70 -3.68 17.19
CA ASN A 124 -23.84 -4.35 18.50
C ASN A 124 -25.07 -3.88 19.25
N LYS A 125 -25.36 -2.57 19.22
CA LYS A 125 -26.50 -1.96 19.90
C LYS A 125 -27.84 -2.46 19.35
N TYR A 126 -28.04 -2.41 18.02
CA TYR A 126 -29.32 -2.83 17.46
C TYR A 126 -29.54 -4.35 17.56
N LEU A 127 -28.48 -5.15 17.44
CA LEU A 127 -28.56 -6.60 17.67
C LEU A 127 -28.97 -6.93 19.11
N ALA A 128 -28.40 -6.22 20.11
CA ALA A 128 -28.81 -6.38 21.51
C ALA A 128 -30.29 -5.99 21.77
N GLN A 129 -30.86 -5.17 20.92
CA GLN A 129 -32.26 -4.79 20.94
C GLN A 129 -33.18 -5.73 20.13
N GLY A 130 -32.62 -6.77 19.51
CA GLY A 130 -33.35 -7.74 18.69
C GLY A 130 -33.68 -7.26 17.28
N PHE A 131 -33.04 -6.17 16.81
CA PHE A 131 -33.20 -5.67 15.44
C PHE A 131 -32.13 -6.23 14.50
N THR A 132 -32.44 -6.25 13.20
CA THR A 132 -31.52 -6.64 12.14
C THR A 132 -31.63 -5.69 10.94
N ALA A 133 -30.60 -5.62 10.10
CA ALA A 133 -30.64 -4.92 8.81
C ALA A 133 -31.30 -5.76 7.69
N GLY A 134 -31.96 -6.86 8.06
CA GLY A 134 -32.68 -7.76 7.16
C GLY A 134 -32.47 -9.24 7.46
N SER A 135 -31.27 -9.65 7.94
CA SER A 135 -31.02 -11.00 8.45
C SER A 135 -29.77 -11.02 9.32
N VAL A 136 -29.66 -12.01 10.21
CA VAL A 136 -28.47 -12.22 11.05
C VAL A 136 -27.21 -12.43 10.19
N ALA A 137 -27.32 -13.12 9.05
CA ALA A 137 -26.20 -13.34 8.14
C ALA A 137 -25.72 -12.04 7.46
N ARG A 138 -26.66 -11.16 7.10
CA ARG A 138 -26.35 -9.84 6.53
C ARG A 138 -25.68 -8.94 7.57
N ASP A 139 -26.15 -8.95 8.81
CA ASP A 139 -25.53 -8.22 9.92
C ASP A 139 -24.12 -8.72 10.22
N ALA A 140 -23.88 -10.04 10.20
CA ALA A 140 -22.57 -10.64 10.37
C ALA A 140 -21.59 -10.19 9.26
N ARG A 141 -22.03 -10.16 8.00
CA ARG A 141 -21.25 -9.63 6.88
C ARG A 141 -20.87 -8.16 7.09
N ALA A 142 -21.85 -7.31 7.40
CA ALA A 142 -21.60 -5.89 7.65
C ALA A 142 -20.63 -5.67 8.81
N LYS A 143 -20.79 -6.43 9.90
CA LYS A 143 -19.91 -6.37 11.06
C LYS A 143 -18.49 -6.84 10.75
N SER A 144 -18.32 -7.94 9.99
CA SER A 144 -17.01 -8.41 9.52
C SER A 144 -16.31 -7.37 8.66
N PHE A 145 -17.06 -6.73 7.75
CA PHE A 145 -16.52 -5.67 6.88
C PHE A 145 -16.12 -4.42 7.69
N ALA A 146 -16.90 -4.03 8.69
CA ALA A 146 -16.55 -2.90 9.56
C ALA A 146 -15.29 -3.18 10.39
N TYR A 147 -15.13 -4.38 10.94
CA TYR A 147 -13.90 -4.79 11.64
C TYR A 147 -12.69 -4.85 10.70
N PHE A 148 -12.88 -5.34 9.48
CA PHE A 148 -11.82 -5.29 8.46
C PHE A 148 -11.41 -3.84 8.18
N SER A 149 -12.37 -2.95 7.98
CA SER A 149 -12.13 -1.54 7.71
C SER A 149 -11.42 -0.84 8.87
N LEU A 150 -11.80 -1.17 10.11
CA LEU A 150 -11.12 -0.70 11.32
C LEU A 150 -9.67 -1.18 11.37
N GLY A 151 -9.45 -2.47 11.15
CA GLY A 151 -8.11 -3.06 11.12
C GLY A 151 -7.25 -2.54 9.98
N TYR A 152 -7.84 -2.30 8.79
CA TYR A 152 -7.16 -1.69 7.67
C TYR A 152 -6.69 -0.27 8.01
N ALA A 153 -7.58 0.58 8.54
CA ALA A 153 -7.24 1.97 8.86
C ALA A 153 -6.11 2.07 9.89
N MET A 154 -6.23 1.36 11.03
CA MET A 154 -5.17 1.29 12.04
C MET A 154 -3.88 0.68 11.49
N GLY A 155 -4.00 -0.37 10.66
CA GLY A 155 -2.84 -1.01 10.03
C GLY A 155 -2.07 -0.04 9.14
N GLN A 156 -2.75 0.71 8.29
CA GLN A 156 -2.11 1.72 7.43
C GLN A 156 -1.50 2.86 8.23
N LEU A 157 -2.19 3.38 9.26
CA LEU A 157 -1.63 4.38 10.17
C LEU A 157 -0.33 3.87 10.82
N ALA A 158 -0.33 2.64 11.32
CA ALA A 158 0.85 2.03 11.93
C ALA A 158 1.99 1.81 10.93
N MET A 159 1.69 1.49 9.66
CA MET A 159 2.73 1.34 8.63
C MET A 159 3.42 2.65 8.31
N LEU A 160 2.70 3.75 8.30
CA LEU A 160 3.18 5.03 7.77
C LEU A 160 3.69 5.97 8.86
N TYR A 161 2.98 6.08 9.98
CA TYR A 161 3.27 7.06 11.03
C TYR A 161 3.93 6.43 12.25
N ASP A 162 4.68 7.24 13.01
CA ASP A 162 5.33 6.81 14.25
C ASP A 162 4.32 6.51 15.36
N SER A 163 3.19 7.20 15.35
CA SER A 163 2.10 7.00 16.31
C SER A 163 0.74 7.38 15.73
N ALA A 164 -0.31 6.82 16.29
CA ALA A 164 -1.71 7.15 15.99
C ALA A 164 -2.61 6.85 17.20
N ALA A 165 -3.82 7.35 17.21
CA ALA A 165 -4.81 6.94 18.20
C ALA A 165 -5.24 5.49 17.96
N ILE A 166 -5.68 4.80 19.02
CA ILE A 166 -6.34 3.49 18.92
C ILE A 166 -7.82 3.72 19.26
N ILE A 167 -8.67 3.59 18.27
CA ILE A 167 -10.11 3.76 18.40
C ILE A 167 -10.78 2.39 18.23
N THR A 168 -11.67 2.05 19.14
CA THR A 168 -12.42 0.79 19.10
C THR A 168 -13.91 1.08 19.22
N GLN A 169 -14.74 0.06 19.03
CA GLN A 169 -16.18 0.15 19.23
C GLN A 169 -16.60 0.52 20.67
N ASN A 170 -15.66 0.48 21.62
CA ASN A 170 -15.88 0.85 23.02
C ASN A 170 -15.44 2.28 23.33
N THR A 171 -14.79 2.96 22.40
CA THR A 171 -14.33 4.36 22.54
C THR A 171 -15.55 5.27 22.39
N ALA A 172 -15.82 6.12 23.36
CA ALA A 172 -16.94 7.05 23.29
C ALA A 172 -16.80 8.02 22.09
N ILE A 173 -17.94 8.47 21.54
CA ILE A 173 -17.95 9.29 20.31
C ILE A 173 -17.13 10.58 20.49
N GLU A 174 -17.26 11.22 21.64
CA GLU A 174 -16.58 12.49 21.97
C GLU A 174 -15.17 12.29 22.54
N GLU A 175 -14.76 11.06 22.76
CA GLU A 175 -13.44 10.76 23.31
C GLU A 175 -12.35 10.96 22.26
N VAL A 176 -11.28 11.65 22.65
CA VAL A 176 -10.04 11.80 21.86
C VAL A 176 -8.95 10.96 22.54
N PRO A 177 -8.77 9.68 22.15
CA PRO A 177 -7.76 8.83 22.77
C PRO A 177 -6.34 9.39 22.58
N PRO A 178 -5.41 9.12 23.50
CA PRO A 178 -4.01 9.49 23.33
C PRO A 178 -3.39 8.78 22.12
N LEU A 179 -2.32 9.37 21.58
CA LEU A 179 -1.52 8.73 20.54
C LEU A 179 -0.74 7.56 21.15
N SER A 180 -0.75 6.44 20.48
CA SER A 180 -0.02 5.22 20.82
C SER A 180 1.06 4.95 19.78
N ALA A 181 2.19 4.39 20.19
CA ALA A 181 3.26 4.00 19.27
C ALA A 181 2.76 2.99 18.23
N SER A 182 3.29 3.06 17.02
CA SER A 182 2.87 2.26 15.86
C SER A 182 2.80 0.74 16.13
N LYS A 183 3.68 0.20 17.01
CA LYS A 183 3.62 -1.22 17.39
C LYS A 183 2.35 -1.57 18.19
N ALA A 184 1.86 -0.66 19.02
CA ALA A 184 0.59 -0.85 19.73
C ALA A 184 -0.60 -0.70 18.76
N VAL A 185 -0.53 0.26 17.84
CA VAL A 185 -1.56 0.48 16.83
C VAL A 185 -1.71 -0.73 15.91
N VAL A 186 -0.60 -1.31 15.43
CA VAL A 186 -0.67 -2.53 14.60
C VAL A 186 -1.19 -3.74 15.37
N ALA A 187 -0.89 -3.86 16.65
CA ALA A 187 -1.46 -4.94 17.48
C ALA A 187 -2.99 -4.80 17.58
N ALA A 188 -3.50 -3.57 17.76
CA ALA A 188 -4.93 -3.29 17.74
C ALA A 188 -5.55 -3.57 16.35
N ALA A 189 -4.84 -3.21 15.27
CA ALA A 189 -5.26 -3.51 13.90
C ALA A 189 -5.41 -5.02 13.66
N LEU A 190 -4.44 -5.81 14.08
CA LEU A 190 -4.47 -7.27 13.96
C LEU A 190 -5.64 -7.86 14.79
N THR A 191 -5.91 -7.34 15.98
CA THR A 191 -7.06 -7.75 16.80
C THR A 191 -8.40 -7.46 16.10
N ALA A 192 -8.52 -6.31 15.42
CA ALA A 192 -9.70 -6.00 14.62
C ALA A 192 -9.85 -6.96 13.42
N LEU A 193 -8.75 -7.25 12.70
CA LEU A 193 -8.75 -8.22 11.61
C LEU A 193 -9.05 -9.64 12.08
N ASP A 194 -8.58 -10.03 13.28
CA ASP A 194 -8.94 -11.31 13.89
C ASP A 194 -10.43 -11.38 14.21
N SER A 195 -11.02 -10.28 14.67
CA SER A 195 -12.47 -10.19 14.90
C SER A 195 -13.27 -10.32 13.60
N ALA A 196 -12.81 -9.66 12.51
CA ALA A 196 -13.41 -9.78 11.19
C ALA A 196 -13.38 -11.24 10.69
N LEU A 197 -12.23 -11.91 10.86
CA LEU A 197 -12.02 -13.30 10.44
C LEU A 197 -12.85 -14.27 11.31
N ALA A 198 -12.93 -14.05 12.62
CA ALA A 198 -13.74 -14.87 13.53
C ALA A 198 -15.22 -14.83 13.17
N ILE A 199 -15.76 -13.64 12.84
CA ILE A 199 -17.13 -13.49 12.38
C ILE A 199 -17.35 -14.25 11.07
N ALA A 200 -16.45 -14.13 10.11
CA ALA A 200 -16.53 -14.84 8.83
C ALA A 200 -16.45 -16.37 9.02
N ASN A 201 -15.59 -16.86 9.90
CA ASN A 201 -15.50 -18.29 10.23
C ASN A 201 -16.74 -18.82 10.93
N SER A 202 -17.33 -18.04 11.84
CA SER A 202 -18.59 -18.40 12.51
C SER A 202 -19.75 -18.48 11.52
N ALA A 203 -19.82 -17.55 10.56
CA ALA A 203 -20.83 -17.56 9.51
C ALA A 203 -20.75 -18.83 8.64
N ASP A 204 -19.54 -19.26 8.30
CA ASP A 204 -19.28 -20.49 7.53
C ASP A 204 -19.75 -21.73 8.30
N ALA A 205 -19.39 -21.83 9.58
CA ALA A 205 -19.73 -22.96 10.44
C ALA A 205 -21.25 -23.09 10.72
N THR A 206 -21.98 -21.98 10.70
CA THR A 206 -23.42 -21.95 11.01
C THR A 206 -24.33 -21.91 9.78
N ASN A 207 -23.78 -22.17 8.57
CA ASN A 207 -24.46 -21.94 7.29
C ASN A 207 -25.00 -20.51 7.13
N GLY A 208 -24.43 -19.55 7.86
CA GLY A 208 -24.71 -18.13 7.76
C GLY A 208 -24.12 -17.47 6.50
N ALA A 209 -23.66 -18.29 5.54
CA ALA A 209 -23.14 -17.84 4.24
C ALA A 209 -24.18 -17.08 3.39
N GLY A 210 -25.46 -17.18 3.69
CA GLY A 210 -26.53 -16.44 3.02
C GLY A 210 -26.43 -14.91 3.10
N GLY A 211 -25.53 -14.38 3.96
CA GLY A 211 -25.18 -12.95 4.00
C GLY A 211 -24.11 -12.54 3.00
N TRP A 212 -23.33 -13.48 2.48
CA TRP A 212 -22.28 -13.26 1.49
C TRP A 212 -22.81 -13.46 0.06
N PRO A 213 -22.14 -12.93 -0.95
CA PRO A 213 -20.83 -12.23 -0.99
C PRO A 213 -20.85 -10.83 -0.36
N ILE A 214 -19.65 -10.24 -0.16
CA ILE A 214 -19.54 -8.79 0.03
C ILE A 214 -20.09 -8.13 -1.24
N PRO A 215 -21.04 -7.17 -1.15
CA PRO A 215 -21.56 -6.50 -2.34
C PRO A 215 -20.43 -5.88 -3.17
N PRO A 216 -20.48 -5.98 -4.51
CA PRO A 216 -19.38 -5.54 -5.37
C PRO A 216 -19.08 -4.05 -5.24
N ASP A 217 -20.10 -3.23 -4.96
CA ASP A 217 -19.97 -1.78 -4.76
C ASP A 217 -19.24 -1.39 -3.45
N TRP A 218 -19.17 -2.30 -2.45
CA TRP A 218 -18.46 -2.02 -1.21
C TRP A 218 -16.94 -1.99 -1.39
N VAL A 219 -16.42 -2.72 -2.37
CA VAL A 219 -15.00 -2.81 -2.70
C VAL A 219 -14.69 -2.52 -4.16
N SER A 220 -15.64 -1.95 -4.92
CA SER A 220 -15.52 -1.74 -6.37
C SER A 220 -14.93 -2.95 -7.10
N SER A 221 -15.53 -4.11 -6.85
CA SER A 221 -15.04 -5.38 -7.39
C SER A 221 -15.17 -5.41 -8.93
N PRO A 222 -14.15 -5.92 -9.65
CA PRO A 222 -14.31 -6.22 -11.08
C PRO A 222 -15.29 -7.36 -11.36
N ASN A 223 -15.56 -8.20 -10.35
CA ASN A 223 -16.52 -9.30 -10.44
C ASN A 223 -17.91 -8.84 -10.01
N ALA A 224 -18.90 -9.14 -10.83
CA ALA A 224 -20.28 -8.72 -10.59
C ALA A 224 -20.87 -9.19 -9.25
N SER A 225 -20.37 -10.29 -8.69
CA SER A 225 -20.81 -10.83 -7.41
C SER A 225 -20.05 -10.31 -6.19
N GLY A 226 -18.89 -9.67 -6.38
CA GLY A 226 -17.98 -9.31 -5.28
C GLY A 226 -17.32 -10.52 -4.60
N PRO A 227 -16.49 -10.32 -3.54
CA PRO A 227 -15.82 -11.39 -2.82
C PRO A 227 -16.80 -12.30 -2.08
N ASP A 228 -16.79 -13.60 -2.34
CA ASP A 228 -17.50 -14.58 -1.54
C ASP A 228 -16.87 -14.76 -0.15
N LEU A 229 -17.48 -15.58 0.71
CA LEU A 229 -17.02 -15.78 2.08
C LEU A 229 -15.58 -16.35 2.13
N ALA A 230 -15.22 -17.25 1.22
CA ALA A 230 -13.88 -17.82 1.17
C ALA A 230 -12.83 -16.78 0.75
N THR A 231 -13.10 -16.06 -0.33
CA THR A 231 -12.26 -14.94 -0.81
C THR A 231 -12.14 -13.84 0.23
N TRP A 232 -13.23 -13.52 0.95
CA TRP A 232 -13.20 -12.53 2.02
C TRP A 232 -12.24 -12.91 3.15
N LYS A 233 -12.28 -14.17 3.61
CA LYS A 233 -11.34 -14.68 4.60
C LYS A 233 -9.89 -14.61 4.12
N GLN A 234 -9.65 -14.92 2.84
CA GLN A 234 -8.32 -14.81 2.22
C GLN A 234 -7.82 -13.36 2.19
N ILE A 235 -8.68 -12.39 1.82
CA ILE A 235 -8.34 -10.96 1.83
C ILE A 235 -7.91 -10.53 3.25
N ILE A 236 -8.70 -10.86 4.27
CA ILE A 236 -8.36 -10.52 5.66
C ILE A 236 -6.99 -11.08 6.05
N ARG A 237 -6.72 -12.36 5.76
CA ARG A 237 -5.44 -13.01 6.07
C ARG A 237 -4.26 -12.35 5.35
N SER A 238 -4.42 -12.01 4.09
CA SER A 238 -3.36 -11.34 3.32
C SER A 238 -2.99 -9.99 3.93
N PHE A 239 -3.98 -9.18 4.37
CA PHE A 239 -3.69 -7.94 5.08
C PHE A 239 -3.04 -8.17 6.45
N LYS A 240 -3.41 -9.23 7.18
CA LYS A 240 -2.73 -9.60 8.42
C LYS A 240 -1.25 -9.92 8.16
N ALA A 241 -0.94 -10.73 7.14
CA ALA A 241 0.44 -11.04 6.76
C ALA A 241 1.24 -9.78 6.42
N ARG A 242 0.66 -8.87 5.61
CA ARG A 242 1.26 -7.57 5.26
C ARG A 242 1.60 -6.76 6.51
N TYR A 243 0.67 -6.60 7.44
CA TYR A 243 0.88 -5.78 8.62
C TYR A 243 1.85 -6.40 9.63
N ARG A 244 1.81 -7.73 9.82
CA ARG A 244 2.79 -8.43 10.67
C ARG A 244 4.23 -8.21 10.20
N ALA A 245 4.46 -8.34 8.89
CA ALA A 245 5.79 -8.15 8.32
C ALA A 245 6.17 -6.67 8.18
N GLY A 246 5.23 -5.83 7.73
CA GLY A 246 5.48 -4.44 7.36
C GLY A 246 5.71 -3.49 8.54
N ILE A 247 5.32 -3.84 9.76
CA ILE A 247 5.55 -2.98 10.94
C ILE A 247 7.04 -2.81 11.24
N ALA A 248 7.88 -3.75 10.83
CA ALA A 248 9.32 -3.67 11.01
C ALA A 248 9.93 -2.53 10.21
N ARG A 249 10.62 -1.63 10.87
CA ARG A 249 11.25 -0.43 10.30
C ARG A 249 12.74 -0.57 10.07
N THR A 250 13.35 -1.60 10.63
CA THR A 250 14.78 -1.88 10.52
C THR A 250 15.02 -3.37 10.23
N PRO A 251 16.21 -3.75 9.70
CA PRO A 251 16.56 -5.15 9.51
C PRO A 251 16.48 -5.98 10.80
N ALA A 252 16.85 -5.40 11.94
CA ALA A 252 16.77 -6.08 13.23
C ALA A 252 15.31 -6.36 13.63
N GLU A 253 14.42 -5.37 13.46
CA GLU A 253 12.99 -5.56 13.69
C GLU A 253 12.38 -6.58 12.72
N ARG A 254 12.80 -6.53 11.43
CA ARG A 254 12.32 -7.48 10.41
C ARG A 254 12.76 -8.92 10.72
N ALA A 255 13.97 -9.08 11.27
CA ALA A 255 14.44 -10.39 11.72
C ALA A 255 13.64 -10.93 12.92
N ALA A 256 13.12 -10.04 13.77
CA ALA A 256 12.37 -10.39 14.98
C ALA A 256 10.85 -10.57 14.75
N VAL A 257 10.35 -10.41 13.53
CA VAL A 257 8.94 -10.66 13.19
C VAL A 257 8.58 -12.13 13.45
N ASP A 258 7.36 -12.38 13.92
CA ASP A 258 6.81 -13.74 13.98
C ASP A 258 6.50 -14.24 12.57
N TRP A 259 7.54 -14.79 11.93
CA TRP A 259 7.45 -15.30 10.56
C TRP A 259 6.58 -16.55 10.44
N ASN A 260 6.38 -17.30 11.50
CA ASN A 260 5.43 -18.42 11.47
C ASN A 260 3.99 -17.90 11.33
N ALA A 261 3.63 -16.84 12.04
CA ALA A 261 2.32 -16.21 11.88
C ALA A 261 2.16 -15.54 10.51
N VAL A 262 3.22 -14.93 9.96
CA VAL A 262 3.21 -14.38 8.59
C VAL A 262 2.96 -15.48 7.56
N VAL A 263 3.71 -16.59 7.64
CA VAL A 263 3.54 -17.76 6.73
C VAL A 263 2.12 -18.31 6.84
N ALA A 264 1.60 -18.49 8.08
CA ALA A 264 0.26 -19.04 8.28
C ALA A 264 -0.83 -18.14 7.68
N ASP A 265 -0.70 -16.82 7.82
CA ASP A 265 -1.66 -15.88 7.21
C ASP A 265 -1.48 -15.80 5.69
N ALA A 266 -0.25 -15.71 5.17
CA ALA A 266 0.03 -15.55 3.75
C ALA A 266 -0.32 -16.78 2.91
N THR A 267 -0.02 -18.00 3.39
CA THR A 267 -0.35 -19.25 2.68
C THR A 267 -1.85 -19.56 2.64
N ASN A 268 -2.62 -18.97 3.56
CA ASN A 268 -4.08 -19.00 3.55
C ASN A 268 -4.68 -17.67 3.05
N GLY A 269 -3.88 -16.85 2.37
CA GLY A 269 -4.26 -15.59 1.78
C GLY A 269 -4.93 -15.72 0.42
N ILE A 270 -4.97 -14.60 -0.31
CA ILE A 270 -5.60 -14.51 -1.64
C ILE A 270 -4.93 -15.44 -2.64
N THR A 271 -5.74 -16.05 -3.51
CA THR A 271 -5.32 -16.90 -4.63
C THR A 271 -5.50 -16.22 -5.99
N SER A 272 -6.13 -15.05 -6.01
CA SER A 272 -6.21 -14.10 -7.13
C SER A 272 -6.00 -12.69 -6.60
N ASP A 273 -5.48 -11.80 -7.45
CA ASP A 273 -5.21 -10.42 -7.06
C ASP A 273 -6.48 -9.73 -6.52
N PHE A 274 -6.33 -8.99 -5.43
CA PHE A 274 -7.38 -8.11 -4.93
C PHE A 274 -7.34 -6.81 -5.71
N ILE A 275 -8.31 -6.64 -6.60
CA ILE A 275 -8.42 -5.55 -7.57
C ILE A 275 -9.61 -4.68 -7.23
N ILE A 276 -9.42 -3.36 -7.34
CA ILE A 276 -10.46 -2.35 -7.30
C ILE A 276 -10.63 -1.75 -8.69
N LEU A 277 -11.87 -1.60 -9.15
CA LEU A 277 -12.16 -0.79 -10.33
C LEU A 277 -12.18 0.69 -9.93
N ALA A 278 -11.08 1.38 -10.19
CA ALA A 278 -11.03 2.83 -10.08
C ALA A 278 -12.03 3.43 -11.08
N SER A 279 -12.97 4.24 -10.61
CA SER A 279 -14.03 4.83 -11.42
C SER A 279 -14.55 6.11 -10.80
N VAL A 280 -14.15 7.24 -11.33
CA VAL A 280 -14.59 8.56 -10.83
C VAL A 280 -16.11 8.70 -10.88
N THR A 281 -16.75 8.21 -11.93
CA THR A 281 -18.22 8.24 -12.07
C THR A 281 -18.92 7.31 -11.05
N GLY A 282 -18.24 6.27 -10.58
CA GLY A 282 -18.73 5.38 -9.52
C GLY A 282 -18.39 5.88 -8.10
N GLY A 283 -17.79 7.06 -7.98
CA GLY A 283 -17.38 7.66 -6.71
C GLY A 283 -16.08 7.09 -6.13
N TRP A 284 -15.33 6.31 -6.93
CA TRP A 284 -14.00 5.82 -6.60
C TRP A 284 -12.95 6.67 -7.34
N ASN A 285 -11.99 7.21 -6.62
CA ASN A 285 -10.96 8.02 -7.22
C ASN A 285 -10.24 7.26 -8.34
N SER A 286 -9.74 8.02 -9.32
CA SER A 286 -8.85 7.45 -10.34
C SER A 286 -7.62 6.82 -9.69
N ALA A 287 -7.08 5.77 -10.31
CA ALA A 287 -5.75 5.30 -9.96
C ALA A 287 -4.71 6.42 -10.20
N PRO A 288 -3.59 6.43 -9.48
CA PRO A 288 -2.60 7.51 -9.55
C PRO A 288 -1.84 7.51 -10.88
N ILE A 289 -2.44 8.12 -11.89
CA ILE A 289 -1.97 8.10 -13.29
C ILE A 289 -0.56 8.67 -13.48
N GLN A 290 -0.16 9.62 -12.65
CA GLN A 290 1.17 10.24 -12.76
C GLN A 290 2.30 9.26 -12.39
N GLN A 291 1.99 8.29 -11.55
CA GLN A 291 2.90 7.23 -11.12
C GLN A 291 2.80 6.01 -12.05
N LEU A 292 1.61 5.67 -12.51
CA LEU A 292 1.36 4.48 -13.34
C LEU A 292 1.74 4.66 -14.81
N ARG A 293 1.66 5.87 -15.33
CA ARG A 293 2.22 6.20 -16.65
C ARG A 293 3.36 7.17 -16.45
N VAL A 294 4.47 6.91 -17.08
CA VAL A 294 5.58 7.85 -17.04
C VAL A 294 5.17 9.16 -17.69
N SER A 295 5.11 10.17 -16.86
CA SER A 295 5.03 11.56 -17.27
C SER A 295 6.38 12.18 -17.03
N SER A 296 6.92 12.85 -18.04
CA SER A 296 8.21 13.55 -17.93
C SER A 296 8.26 14.41 -16.66
N GLY A 297 9.23 14.14 -15.80
CA GLY A 297 9.46 14.85 -14.55
C GLY A 297 8.71 14.31 -13.31
N TRP A 298 7.59 13.58 -13.46
CA TRP A 298 6.80 13.11 -12.30
C TRP A 298 7.26 11.78 -11.74
N SER A 299 7.38 10.77 -12.58
CA SER A 299 7.76 9.44 -12.15
C SER A 299 8.74 8.87 -13.16
N GLN A 300 9.97 8.74 -12.73
CA GLN A 300 11.05 8.16 -13.53
C GLN A 300 11.57 6.95 -12.76
N MET A 301 11.87 5.87 -13.48
CA MET A 301 12.57 4.76 -12.85
C MET A 301 14.02 5.15 -12.58
N THR A 302 14.64 4.49 -11.60
CA THR A 302 16.07 4.70 -11.29
C THR A 302 16.88 3.46 -11.62
N PRO A 303 18.16 3.62 -12.02
CA PRO A 303 19.03 2.47 -12.24
C PRO A 303 19.41 1.72 -10.96
N MET A 304 19.24 2.33 -9.78
CA MET A 304 19.77 1.84 -8.51
C MET A 304 19.33 0.39 -8.20
N ILE A 305 18.05 0.11 -8.32
CA ILE A 305 17.50 -1.24 -8.09
C ILE A 305 17.38 -2.00 -9.40
N LEU A 306 16.80 -1.39 -10.43
CA LEU A 306 16.55 -2.09 -11.70
C LEU A 306 17.85 -2.47 -12.43
N GLY A 307 18.93 -1.71 -12.25
CA GLY A 307 20.26 -2.04 -12.79
C GLY A 307 20.79 -3.39 -12.32
N MET A 308 20.30 -3.91 -11.19
CA MET A 308 20.66 -5.25 -10.72
C MET A 308 20.22 -6.39 -11.64
N ALA A 309 19.39 -6.10 -12.66
CA ALA A 309 19.08 -7.05 -13.73
C ALA A 309 20.14 -7.06 -14.84
N ASP A 310 21.02 -6.06 -14.91
CA ASP A 310 22.04 -6.00 -15.98
C ASP A 310 23.07 -7.11 -15.85
N THR A 311 23.37 -7.77 -16.97
CA THR A 311 24.33 -8.86 -17.06
C THR A 311 25.53 -8.55 -17.95
N THR A 312 25.66 -7.29 -18.40
CA THR A 312 26.73 -6.86 -19.30
C THR A 312 27.92 -6.20 -18.59
N GLY A 313 27.75 -5.82 -17.32
CA GLY A 313 28.71 -5.00 -16.57
C GLY A 313 28.52 -3.49 -16.74
N ASN A 314 27.52 -3.05 -17.51
CA ASN A 314 27.19 -1.61 -17.63
C ASN A 314 26.75 -1.03 -16.30
N TYR A 315 26.01 -1.80 -15.49
CA TYR A 315 25.65 -1.39 -14.15
C TYR A 315 26.87 -1.25 -13.22
N ASP A 316 27.83 -2.16 -13.30
CA ASP A 316 29.09 -2.06 -12.55
C ASP A 316 29.86 -0.78 -12.93
N ALA A 317 29.99 -0.48 -14.23
CA ALA A 317 30.59 0.73 -14.71
C ALA A 317 29.88 2.00 -14.22
N TRP A 318 28.54 1.96 -14.20
CA TRP A 318 27.70 3.03 -13.67
C TRP A 318 27.90 3.23 -12.16
N LEU A 319 27.97 2.15 -11.37
CA LEU A 319 28.24 2.21 -9.93
C LEU A 319 29.62 2.78 -9.63
N ALA A 320 30.62 2.45 -10.44
CA ALA A 320 32.00 2.97 -10.31
C ALA A 320 32.14 4.46 -10.70
N THR A 321 31.15 5.00 -11.42
CA THR A 321 31.15 6.41 -11.87
C THR A 321 30.66 7.33 -10.75
N PRO A 322 31.32 8.47 -10.48
CA PRO A 322 30.85 9.46 -9.53
C PRO A 322 29.41 9.94 -9.86
N ILE A 323 28.58 10.14 -8.84
CA ILE A 323 27.16 10.51 -9.01
C ILE A 323 26.96 11.69 -9.97
N SER A 324 27.80 12.72 -9.86
CA SER A 324 27.70 13.94 -10.66
C SER A 324 27.95 13.76 -12.17
N THR A 325 28.53 12.62 -12.56
CA THR A 325 28.89 12.33 -13.96
C THR A 325 28.24 11.06 -14.49
N ARG A 326 27.33 10.44 -13.71
CA ARG A 326 26.60 9.26 -14.14
C ARG A 326 25.67 9.57 -15.30
N SER A 327 25.68 8.70 -16.30
CA SER A 327 24.79 8.77 -17.45
C SER A 327 24.01 7.47 -17.60
N ALA A 328 22.88 7.53 -18.32
CA ALA A 328 22.11 6.35 -18.62
C ALA A 328 22.95 5.29 -19.35
N PHE A 329 22.63 4.04 -19.13
CA PHE A 329 23.25 2.90 -19.81
C PHE A 329 22.19 1.96 -20.34
N LEU A 330 22.52 1.26 -21.42
CA LEU A 330 21.66 0.21 -21.96
C LEU A 330 21.84 -1.06 -21.13
N MET A 331 20.73 -1.56 -20.58
CA MET A 331 20.71 -2.80 -19.84
C MET A 331 20.38 -3.98 -20.76
N LYS A 332 21.09 -5.09 -20.57
CA LYS A 332 20.74 -6.38 -21.18
C LYS A 332 20.57 -7.41 -20.07
N THR A 333 19.47 -8.13 -20.13
CA THR A 333 19.08 -9.06 -19.07
C THR A 333 18.29 -10.24 -19.64
N PRO A 334 18.42 -11.45 -19.06
CA PRO A 334 17.52 -12.56 -19.36
C PRO A 334 16.11 -12.38 -18.80
N ASP A 335 15.89 -11.39 -17.92
CA ASP A 335 14.57 -11.11 -17.32
C ASP A 335 13.63 -10.52 -18.38
N LYS A 336 12.64 -11.30 -18.81
CA LYS A 336 11.68 -10.95 -19.86
C LYS A 336 10.70 -9.84 -19.46
N ARG A 337 10.74 -9.36 -18.22
CA ARG A 337 9.99 -8.17 -17.80
C ARG A 337 10.57 -6.87 -18.38
N PHE A 338 11.80 -6.94 -18.91
CA PHE A 338 12.47 -5.86 -19.61
C PHE A 338 12.51 -6.10 -21.12
N PRO A 339 12.53 -5.03 -21.94
CA PRO A 339 12.65 -5.19 -23.38
C PRO A 339 14.03 -5.74 -23.78
N SER A 340 14.06 -6.66 -24.72
CA SER A 340 15.28 -7.26 -25.27
C SER A 340 15.77 -6.51 -26.52
N GLY A 341 17.08 -6.53 -26.76
CA GLY A 341 17.71 -5.95 -27.96
C GLY A 341 19.13 -5.47 -27.68
N GLU A 342 19.98 -5.52 -28.71
CA GLU A 342 21.39 -5.14 -28.62
C GLU A 342 21.62 -3.62 -28.59
N THR A 343 20.64 -2.84 -29.05
CA THR A 343 20.69 -1.38 -29.10
C THR A 343 19.44 -0.77 -28.48
N ARG A 344 19.51 0.50 -28.10
CA ARG A 344 18.36 1.26 -27.60
C ARG A 344 17.21 1.25 -28.61
N ALA A 345 17.50 1.46 -29.89
CA ALA A 345 16.49 1.44 -30.93
C ALA A 345 15.75 0.10 -31.04
N LEU A 346 16.47 -1.03 -30.93
CA LEU A 346 15.84 -2.36 -30.92
C LEU A 346 14.97 -2.57 -29.68
N GLN A 347 15.43 -2.16 -28.50
CA GLN A 347 14.63 -2.26 -27.27
C GLN A 347 13.41 -1.36 -27.31
N THR A 348 13.54 -0.14 -27.81
CA THR A 348 12.41 0.78 -28.02
C THR A 348 11.37 0.20 -28.99
N ALA A 349 11.81 -0.48 -30.05
CA ALA A 349 10.93 -1.09 -31.03
C ALA A 349 10.06 -2.21 -30.45
N VAL A 350 10.46 -2.86 -29.37
CA VAL A 350 9.69 -3.93 -28.68
C VAL A 350 8.34 -3.40 -28.19
N THR A 351 8.32 -2.20 -27.65
CA THR A 351 7.09 -1.57 -27.12
C THR A 351 6.53 -0.52 -28.09
N GLY A 352 7.37 -0.02 -29.00
CA GLY A 352 7.04 1.05 -29.92
C GLY A 352 6.61 2.32 -29.20
N THR A 353 5.77 3.10 -29.85
CA THR A 353 5.13 4.31 -29.28
C THR A 353 3.77 4.00 -28.65
N ASN A 354 3.44 2.72 -28.43
CA ASN A 354 2.16 2.29 -27.90
C ASN A 354 1.95 2.81 -26.48
N LYS A 355 1.04 3.76 -26.31
CA LYS A 355 0.61 4.30 -25.01
C LYS A 355 -0.51 3.50 -24.35
N GLY A 356 -0.95 2.41 -24.96
CA GLY A 356 -1.98 1.51 -24.40
C GLY A 356 -1.43 0.49 -23.39
N GLY A 357 -0.11 0.46 -23.18
CA GLY A 357 0.52 -0.54 -22.31
C GLY A 357 0.63 -1.92 -22.96
N PRO A 358 1.07 -2.92 -22.21
CA PRO A 358 1.23 -4.29 -22.69
C PRO A 358 -0.13 -4.95 -22.97
N ALA A 359 -0.13 -5.92 -23.89
CA ALA A 359 -1.30 -6.77 -24.09
C ALA A 359 -1.65 -7.54 -22.81
N PRO A 360 -2.92 -7.87 -22.55
CA PRO A 360 -3.30 -8.69 -21.42
C PRO A 360 -2.49 -10.01 -21.37
N GLY A 361 -1.96 -10.35 -20.20
CA GLY A 361 -1.12 -11.53 -19.99
C GLY A 361 0.35 -11.37 -20.40
N SER A 362 0.75 -10.22 -20.94
CA SER A 362 2.17 -9.92 -21.20
C SER A 362 2.95 -9.89 -19.90
N ILE A 363 4.17 -10.42 -19.96
CA ILE A 363 5.15 -10.33 -18.86
C ILE A 363 6.09 -9.14 -19.02
N LEU A 364 5.94 -8.32 -20.06
CA LEU A 364 6.76 -7.14 -20.28
C LEU A 364 6.25 -6.00 -19.39
N TYR A 365 7.01 -5.62 -18.38
CA TYR A 365 6.62 -4.61 -17.39
C TYR A 365 7.27 -3.24 -17.65
N PHE A 366 8.43 -3.24 -18.28
CA PHE A 366 9.21 -2.05 -18.53
C PHE A 366 9.35 -1.82 -20.03
N ARG A 367 9.46 -0.56 -20.43
CA ARG A 367 9.83 -0.16 -21.80
C ARG A 367 11.18 0.58 -21.78
N ASN A 368 11.88 0.57 -22.88
CA ASN A 368 12.94 1.53 -23.13
C ASN A 368 12.34 2.75 -23.84
N ARG A 369 12.64 3.95 -23.34
CA ARG A 369 12.10 5.21 -23.88
C ARG A 369 12.62 5.46 -25.30
N PRO A 370 11.78 5.99 -26.23
CA PRO A 370 12.25 6.58 -27.46
C PRO A 370 13.26 7.70 -27.18
N GLU A 371 14.19 7.90 -28.09
CA GLU A 371 15.10 9.05 -28.03
C GLU A 371 14.29 10.35 -28.05
N GLY A 372 14.69 11.33 -27.24
CA GLY A 372 13.99 12.59 -27.07
C GLY A 372 12.91 12.60 -25.97
N GLU A 373 12.53 11.43 -25.42
CA GLU A 373 11.68 11.35 -24.23
C GLU A 373 12.50 11.31 -22.91
N ASP A 374 13.82 11.41 -23.00
CA ASP A 374 14.68 11.37 -21.82
C ASP A 374 14.53 12.64 -21.00
N THR A 375 14.43 12.45 -19.70
CA THR A 375 14.46 13.53 -18.74
C THR A 375 15.61 13.31 -17.77
N PRO A 376 16.38 14.34 -17.44
CA PRO A 376 17.39 14.23 -16.39
C PRO A 376 16.76 13.77 -15.10
N ALA A 377 17.30 12.74 -14.47
CA ALA A 377 16.88 12.22 -13.17
C ALA A 377 17.94 12.59 -12.14
N GLU A 378 17.86 13.79 -11.61
CA GLU A 378 18.72 14.23 -10.51
C GLU A 378 18.43 13.43 -9.23
N PRO A 379 19.41 13.00 -8.47
CA PRO A 379 20.88 13.10 -8.67
C PRO A 379 21.48 11.89 -9.41
N TRP A 380 20.65 10.96 -9.91
CA TRP A 380 21.09 9.64 -10.41
C TRP A 380 21.47 9.64 -11.90
N GLY A 381 21.30 10.76 -12.59
CA GLY A 381 21.44 10.86 -14.03
C GLY A 381 20.21 10.39 -14.80
N THR A 382 20.27 10.49 -16.12
CA THR A 382 19.18 10.05 -17.01
C THR A 382 19.06 8.53 -17.00
N TRP A 383 17.84 8.03 -17.12
CA TRP A 383 17.56 6.61 -17.25
C TRP A 383 16.62 6.33 -18.43
N TYR A 384 16.84 5.23 -19.13
CA TYR A 384 16.10 4.93 -20.36
C TYR A 384 14.80 4.16 -20.12
N TYR A 385 14.63 3.55 -18.94
CA TYR A 385 13.54 2.60 -18.70
C TYR A 385 12.43 3.22 -17.89
N ASP A 386 11.19 2.86 -18.27
CA ASP A 386 9.95 3.28 -17.64
C ASP A 386 9.13 2.07 -17.20
N ASN A 387 8.26 2.28 -16.20
CA ASN A 387 7.14 1.39 -15.97
C ASN A 387 6.16 1.50 -17.15
N TRP A 388 5.84 0.35 -17.75
CA TRP A 388 4.89 0.25 -18.86
C TRP A 388 3.69 -0.63 -18.54
N ARG A 389 3.79 -1.46 -17.48
CA ARG A 389 2.79 -2.46 -17.07
C ARG A 389 1.40 -1.89 -16.93
N PHE A 390 1.26 -0.68 -16.39
CA PHE A 390 -0.05 -0.08 -16.06
C PHE A 390 -0.44 1.10 -16.97
N TRP A 391 0.22 1.25 -18.09
CA TRP A 391 -0.06 2.38 -18.99
C TRP A 391 -1.50 2.40 -19.52
N ALA A 392 -2.16 1.26 -19.67
CA ALA A 392 -3.55 1.17 -20.07
C ALA A 392 -4.49 1.95 -19.12
N ILE A 393 -4.23 1.88 -17.80
CA ILE A 393 -4.97 2.66 -16.81
C ILE A 393 -4.70 4.15 -16.97
N GLY A 394 -3.45 4.53 -17.25
CA GLY A 394 -3.08 5.91 -17.54
C GLY A 394 -3.78 6.48 -18.78
N ALA A 395 -3.97 5.66 -19.83
CA ALA A 395 -4.67 6.04 -21.05
C ALA A 395 -6.17 6.32 -20.81
N THR A 396 -6.77 5.70 -19.80
CA THR A 396 -8.18 5.90 -19.40
C THR A 396 -8.33 6.93 -18.28
N SER A 397 -7.37 7.82 -18.10
CA SER A 397 -7.36 8.83 -17.03
C SER A 397 -7.49 8.22 -15.62
N GLY A 398 -6.88 7.06 -15.43
CA GLY A 398 -6.87 6.35 -14.14
C GLY A 398 -8.14 5.55 -13.85
N ASN A 399 -9.06 5.41 -14.81
CA ASN A 399 -10.22 4.54 -14.65
C ASN A 399 -9.88 3.12 -15.14
N GLY A 400 -10.14 2.13 -14.32
CA GLY A 400 -9.86 0.73 -14.65
C GLY A 400 -9.41 -0.11 -13.47
N PRO A 401 -8.98 -1.36 -13.72
CA PRO A 401 -8.56 -2.27 -12.66
C PRO A 401 -7.23 -1.83 -12.04
N PHE A 402 -7.22 -1.64 -10.73
CA PHE A 402 -6.05 -1.30 -9.94
C PHE A 402 -5.77 -2.37 -8.89
N VAL A 403 -4.55 -2.89 -8.86
CA VAL A 403 -4.15 -3.97 -7.94
C VAL A 403 -3.79 -3.37 -6.59
N VAL A 404 -4.61 -3.62 -5.57
CA VAL A 404 -4.37 -3.20 -4.18
C VAL A 404 -3.50 -4.21 -3.44
N MET A 405 -3.67 -5.49 -3.76
CA MET A 405 -2.84 -6.56 -3.22
C MET A 405 -2.72 -7.69 -4.24
N SER A 406 -1.50 -8.03 -4.61
CA SER A 406 -1.24 -9.13 -5.55
C SER A 406 -1.03 -10.45 -4.82
N VAL A 407 -1.34 -11.57 -5.50
CA VAL A 407 -0.99 -12.92 -5.03
C VAL A 407 0.50 -13.03 -4.79
N THR A 408 1.30 -12.44 -5.68
CA THR A 408 2.76 -12.48 -5.55
C THR A 408 3.25 -11.79 -4.26
N GLU A 409 2.57 -10.75 -3.80
CA GLU A 409 2.92 -10.15 -2.50
C GLU A 409 2.74 -11.16 -1.36
N SER A 410 1.61 -11.86 -1.33
CA SER A 410 1.35 -12.91 -0.32
C SER A 410 2.35 -14.06 -0.45
N ASP A 411 2.62 -14.53 -1.67
CA ASP A 411 3.61 -15.57 -1.94
C ASP A 411 5.01 -15.16 -1.44
N MET A 412 5.43 -13.91 -1.69
CA MET A 412 6.76 -13.46 -1.27
C MET A 412 6.85 -13.17 0.23
N LEU A 413 5.75 -12.80 0.89
CA LEU A 413 5.70 -12.75 2.37
C LEU A 413 5.89 -14.14 2.98
N ALA A 414 5.24 -15.15 2.44
CA ALA A 414 5.43 -16.53 2.86
C ALA A 414 6.85 -17.02 2.54
N ALA A 415 7.39 -16.71 1.35
CA ALA A 415 8.73 -17.07 0.95
C ALA A 415 9.80 -16.46 1.88
N GLU A 416 9.66 -15.18 2.26
CA GLU A 416 10.55 -14.56 3.24
C GLU A 416 10.50 -15.30 4.58
N GLY A 417 9.31 -15.66 5.07
CA GLY A 417 9.16 -16.44 6.29
C GLY A 417 9.82 -17.81 6.20
N TYR A 418 9.64 -18.51 5.10
CA TYR A 418 10.31 -19.78 4.86
C TYR A 418 11.84 -19.64 4.82
N LEU A 419 12.37 -18.60 4.17
CA LEU A 419 13.83 -18.37 4.12
C LEU A 419 14.39 -18.07 5.51
N ARG A 420 13.69 -17.29 6.32
CA ARG A 420 14.12 -17.00 7.70
C ARG A 420 14.09 -18.21 8.62
N ASN A 421 13.26 -19.19 8.28
CA ASN A 421 13.17 -20.48 8.97
C ASN A 421 14.04 -21.57 8.30
N ASN A 422 14.93 -21.22 7.36
CA ASN A 422 15.79 -22.14 6.59
C ASN A 422 15.01 -23.20 5.80
N GLN A 423 13.78 -22.91 5.42
CA GLN A 423 12.91 -23.80 4.62
C GLN A 423 13.04 -23.45 3.12
N PHE A 424 14.22 -23.68 2.56
CA PHE A 424 14.60 -23.21 1.22
C PHE A 424 13.72 -23.79 0.10
N ALA A 425 13.34 -25.05 0.20
CA ALA A 425 12.50 -25.69 -0.83
C ALA A 425 11.11 -25.05 -0.93
N GLN A 426 10.47 -24.75 0.21
CA GLN A 426 9.18 -24.07 0.25
C GLN A 426 9.27 -22.65 -0.29
N ALA A 427 10.33 -21.94 0.08
CA ALA A 427 10.58 -20.60 -0.44
C ALA A 427 10.80 -20.61 -1.95
N ALA A 428 11.63 -21.51 -2.44
CA ALA A 428 11.93 -21.66 -3.87
C ALA A 428 10.66 -21.93 -4.69
N ALA A 429 9.77 -22.79 -4.21
CA ALA A 429 8.51 -23.09 -4.89
C ALA A 429 7.63 -21.84 -5.10
N LEU A 430 7.65 -20.90 -4.17
CA LEU A 430 6.92 -19.63 -4.30
C LEU A 430 7.65 -18.64 -5.21
N ILE A 431 8.95 -18.49 -5.02
CA ILE A 431 9.79 -17.59 -5.83
C ILE A 431 9.73 -17.98 -7.32
N ASP A 432 9.80 -19.27 -7.61
CA ASP A 432 9.82 -19.81 -8.96
C ASP A 432 8.52 -19.60 -9.74
N LYS A 433 7.39 -19.35 -9.08
CA LYS A 433 6.13 -19.02 -9.76
C LYS A 433 6.27 -17.82 -10.71
N THR A 434 6.98 -16.78 -10.30
CA THR A 434 7.22 -15.58 -11.11
C THR A 434 8.55 -15.63 -11.83
N ARG A 435 9.57 -16.16 -11.19
CA ARG A 435 10.94 -16.22 -11.71
C ARG A 435 11.06 -17.02 -13.01
N ILE A 436 10.52 -18.24 -13.03
CA ILE A 436 10.54 -19.09 -14.23
C ILE A 436 9.70 -18.46 -15.36
N ARG A 437 8.54 -17.94 -15.03
CA ARG A 437 7.69 -17.21 -15.99
C ARG A 437 8.45 -16.05 -16.65
N SER A 438 9.26 -15.37 -15.88
CA SER A 438 10.09 -14.24 -16.34
C SER A 438 11.36 -14.68 -17.10
N GLY A 439 11.56 -15.97 -17.34
CA GLY A 439 12.69 -16.51 -18.09
C GLY A 439 13.97 -16.66 -17.27
N LEU A 440 13.90 -16.45 -15.95
CA LEU A 440 15.04 -16.61 -15.05
C LEU A 440 15.19 -18.06 -14.59
N PRO A 441 16.41 -18.55 -14.33
CA PRO A 441 16.63 -19.91 -13.85
C PRO A 441 15.95 -20.16 -12.50
N SER A 442 15.40 -21.37 -12.32
CA SER A 442 14.81 -21.83 -11.06
C SER A 442 15.82 -21.80 -9.90
N VAL A 443 15.34 -21.46 -8.71
CA VAL A 443 16.10 -21.51 -7.45
C VAL A 443 15.83 -22.77 -6.62
N ALA A 444 15.09 -23.74 -7.15
CA ALA A 444 14.72 -24.97 -6.43
C ALA A 444 15.90 -25.81 -5.94
N GLY A 445 17.07 -25.70 -6.59
CA GLY A 445 18.30 -26.40 -6.18
C GLY A 445 19.08 -25.73 -5.03
N ILE A 446 18.61 -24.58 -4.51
CA ILE A 446 19.29 -23.87 -3.43
C ILE A 446 18.93 -24.49 -2.08
N THR A 447 19.96 -24.83 -1.29
CA THR A 447 19.81 -25.52 0.01
C THR A 447 20.41 -24.75 1.18
N SER A 448 21.00 -23.57 0.92
CA SER A 448 21.57 -22.72 1.98
C SER A 448 21.37 -21.23 1.71
N ALA A 449 21.37 -20.43 2.77
CA ALA A 449 21.17 -18.98 2.71
C ALA A 449 22.29 -18.23 1.96
N THR A 450 23.49 -18.80 1.89
CA THR A 450 24.67 -18.18 1.25
C THR A 450 24.85 -18.59 -0.20
N GLN A 451 24.12 -19.60 -0.65
CA GLN A 451 24.19 -20.06 -2.04
C GLN A 451 23.63 -19.02 -2.99
N VAL A 452 24.37 -18.69 -4.03
CA VAL A 452 23.97 -17.72 -5.03
C VAL A 452 22.97 -18.30 -6.04
N VAL A 453 22.17 -17.41 -6.64
CA VAL A 453 21.22 -17.81 -7.68
C VAL A 453 21.91 -18.37 -8.91
N PRO A 454 21.27 -19.34 -9.61
CA PRO A 454 21.80 -19.88 -10.86
C PRO A 454 21.83 -18.85 -11.98
N GLY A 455 22.64 -19.11 -13.01
CA GLY A 455 22.77 -18.28 -14.21
C GLY A 455 24.21 -17.89 -14.55
N GLY A 456 25.16 -18.17 -13.67
CA GLY A 456 26.58 -17.82 -13.90
C GLY A 456 26.76 -16.32 -14.09
N SER A 457 27.43 -15.89 -15.16
CA SER A 457 27.61 -14.47 -15.48
C SER A 457 26.29 -13.74 -15.80
N ALA A 458 25.24 -14.47 -16.19
CA ALA A 458 23.92 -13.91 -16.49
C ALA A 458 22.92 -14.08 -15.33
N CYS A 459 23.41 -14.26 -14.10
CA CYS A 459 22.54 -14.34 -12.92
C CYS A 459 21.79 -13.04 -12.66
N VAL A 460 20.54 -13.16 -12.20
CA VAL A 460 19.69 -12.02 -11.78
C VAL A 460 19.05 -12.38 -10.43
N PRO A 461 19.07 -11.48 -9.44
CA PRO A 461 19.71 -10.16 -9.45
C PRO A 461 21.24 -10.23 -9.25
N ARG A 462 21.92 -9.21 -9.73
CA ARG A 462 23.31 -8.92 -9.42
C ARG A 462 23.37 -7.78 -8.42
N VAL A 463 23.85 -8.06 -7.22
CA VAL A 463 23.80 -7.10 -6.11
C VAL A 463 25.15 -6.43 -5.88
N PRO A 464 25.17 -5.10 -5.63
CA PRO A 464 26.40 -4.37 -5.31
C PRO A 464 27.11 -4.97 -4.09
N GLN A 465 28.44 -5.07 -4.16
CA GLN A 465 29.26 -5.74 -3.14
C GLN A 465 30.04 -4.76 -2.27
N PRO A 466 30.03 -4.94 -0.93
CA PRO A 466 30.86 -4.18 -0.04
C PRO A 466 32.37 -4.48 -0.28
N PRO A 467 33.31 -3.60 0.16
CA PRO A 467 33.05 -2.38 0.91
C PRO A 467 32.73 -1.16 0.03
N ASN A 468 33.08 -1.18 -1.27
CA ASN A 468 33.01 -0.01 -2.13
C ASN A 468 31.73 0.09 -2.94
N TYR A 469 31.01 -1.01 -3.15
CA TYR A 469 29.75 -1.08 -3.91
C TYR A 469 29.88 -0.58 -5.36
N THR A 470 31.06 -0.74 -5.95
CA THR A 470 31.38 -0.35 -7.34
C THR A 470 31.34 -1.53 -8.31
N SER A 471 31.05 -2.72 -7.82
CA SER A 471 30.90 -3.94 -8.61
C SER A 471 29.79 -4.82 -8.02
N THR A 472 29.26 -5.73 -8.84
CA THR A 472 28.16 -6.62 -8.45
C THR A 472 28.58 -8.09 -8.47
N ALA A 473 27.89 -8.89 -7.68
CA ALA A 473 27.93 -10.34 -7.73
C ALA A 473 26.51 -10.92 -7.75
N CYS A 474 26.39 -12.22 -8.10
CA CYS A 474 25.10 -12.91 -8.02
C CYS A 474 24.52 -12.82 -6.61
N GLY A 475 23.26 -12.45 -6.51
CA GLY A 475 22.52 -12.45 -5.24
C GLY A 475 22.25 -13.87 -4.72
N THR A 476 21.87 -13.97 -3.46
CA THR A 476 21.41 -15.20 -2.83
C THR A 476 19.94 -15.46 -3.16
N ILE A 477 19.40 -16.57 -2.68
CA ILE A 477 17.94 -16.84 -2.78
C ILE A 477 17.10 -15.75 -2.07
N PHE A 478 17.62 -15.16 -1.00
CA PHE A 478 16.94 -14.04 -0.33
C PHE A 478 16.87 -12.81 -1.25
N GLU A 479 17.95 -12.52 -1.96
CA GLU A 479 17.96 -11.45 -2.96
C GLU A 479 17.06 -11.77 -4.16
N ALA A 480 16.94 -13.04 -4.57
CA ALA A 480 15.97 -13.45 -5.58
C ALA A 480 14.53 -13.21 -5.11
N MET A 481 14.19 -13.55 -3.87
CA MET A 481 12.86 -13.27 -3.29
C MET A 481 12.57 -11.76 -3.28
N LYS A 482 13.54 -10.93 -2.85
CA LYS A 482 13.41 -9.46 -2.87
C LYS A 482 13.21 -8.95 -4.30
N TRP A 483 13.95 -9.49 -5.28
CA TRP A 483 13.83 -9.13 -6.69
C TRP A 483 12.43 -9.44 -7.23
N GLU A 484 11.97 -10.67 -7.05
CA GLU A 484 10.64 -11.08 -7.51
C GLU A 484 9.56 -10.22 -6.84
N LYS A 485 9.62 -10.01 -5.52
CA LYS A 485 8.66 -9.16 -4.83
C LYS A 485 8.64 -7.74 -5.39
N ARG A 486 9.80 -7.09 -5.52
CA ARG A 486 9.90 -5.71 -5.99
C ARG A 486 9.32 -5.55 -7.40
N VAL A 487 9.77 -6.37 -8.34
CA VAL A 487 9.35 -6.21 -9.74
C VAL A 487 7.87 -6.53 -9.92
N GLU A 488 7.37 -7.56 -9.24
CA GLU A 488 5.97 -7.94 -9.33
C GLU A 488 5.02 -7.01 -8.58
N THR A 489 5.46 -6.39 -7.47
CA THR A 489 4.63 -5.45 -6.71
C THR A 489 4.88 -3.98 -7.05
N SER A 490 5.75 -3.70 -8.03
CA SER A 490 6.00 -2.34 -8.51
C SER A 490 4.70 -1.66 -8.90
N PHE A 491 4.45 -0.49 -8.34
CA PHE A 491 3.24 0.33 -8.56
C PHE A 491 1.93 -0.39 -8.22
N THR A 492 1.95 -1.35 -7.31
CA THR A 492 0.77 -1.97 -6.71
C THR A 492 0.75 -1.74 -5.21
N GLY A 493 -0.39 -1.97 -4.58
CA GLY A 493 -0.52 -1.72 -3.14
C GLY A 493 -0.36 -0.24 -2.79
N TYR A 494 -0.04 0.05 -1.53
CA TYR A 494 0.17 1.40 -1.03
C TYR A 494 1.48 1.47 -0.25
N SER A 495 2.46 2.17 -0.79
CA SER A 495 3.81 2.32 -0.22
C SER A 495 4.55 1.01 0.08
N GLN A 496 4.15 -0.10 -0.58
CA GLN A 496 4.65 -1.43 -0.22
C GLN A 496 6.15 -1.58 -0.45
N TRP A 497 6.66 -1.02 -1.55
CA TRP A 497 8.10 -1.03 -1.83
C TRP A 497 8.91 -0.32 -0.74
N PHE A 498 8.42 0.84 -0.25
CA PHE A 498 9.05 1.56 0.85
C PHE A 498 9.02 0.75 2.15
N ILE A 499 7.88 0.18 2.49
CA ILE A 499 7.69 -0.62 3.70
C ILE A 499 8.64 -1.82 3.74
N ASP A 500 8.80 -2.51 2.62
CA ASP A 500 9.73 -3.63 2.52
C ASP A 500 11.19 -3.17 2.54
N ALA A 501 11.54 -2.13 1.77
CA ALA A 501 12.90 -1.62 1.68
C ALA A 501 13.45 -1.17 3.03
N ARG A 502 12.64 -0.49 3.87
CA ARG A 502 13.07 -0.10 5.23
C ARG A 502 13.34 -1.32 6.12
N GLY A 503 12.47 -2.33 6.05
CA GLY A 503 12.62 -3.56 6.83
C GLY A 503 13.80 -4.43 6.37
N TRP A 504 14.14 -4.40 5.08
CA TRP A 504 15.31 -5.10 4.54
C TRP A 504 16.62 -4.31 4.71
N GLY A 505 16.55 -3.01 5.02
CA GLY A 505 17.70 -2.14 5.11
C GLY A 505 18.21 -1.67 3.74
N ASP A 506 17.34 -1.53 2.76
CA ASP A 506 17.68 -1.19 1.38
C ASP A 506 17.41 0.28 1.03
N LEU A 507 16.97 1.08 2.00
CA LEU A 507 16.76 2.51 1.79
C LEU A 507 18.10 3.25 1.70
N VAL A 508 18.09 4.36 0.97
CA VAL A 508 19.22 5.29 0.93
C VAL A 508 19.50 5.83 2.33
N GLN A 509 20.77 5.95 2.68
CA GLN A 509 21.22 6.49 3.96
C GLN A 509 20.54 7.83 4.30
N GLY A 510 20.06 7.94 5.51
CA GLY A 510 19.38 9.14 6.02
C GLY A 510 17.90 9.25 5.66
N THR A 511 17.35 8.33 4.85
CA THR A 511 15.91 8.28 4.57
C THR A 511 15.12 8.08 5.87
N ALA A 512 14.10 8.91 6.09
CA ALA A 512 13.19 8.74 7.22
C ALA A 512 12.48 7.39 7.13
N LEU A 513 12.36 6.70 8.26
CA LEU A 513 11.74 5.35 8.32
C LEU A 513 10.23 5.42 8.52
N GLU A 514 9.68 6.59 8.84
CA GLU A 514 8.29 6.83 9.18
C GLU A 514 7.97 8.31 9.07
N TRP A 515 6.70 8.65 9.01
CA TRP A 515 6.19 10.02 9.09
C TRP A 515 5.87 10.39 10.53
N PRO A 516 6.16 11.62 10.96
CA PRO A 516 5.65 12.13 12.24
C PRO A 516 4.13 12.30 12.17
N VAL A 517 3.47 12.28 13.32
CA VAL A 517 2.07 12.72 13.37
C VAL A 517 1.98 14.14 12.80
N PRO A 518 1.08 14.40 11.85
CA PRO A 518 1.01 15.69 11.18
C PRO A 518 0.80 16.85 12.16
N TYR A 519 1.40 18.01 11.87
CA TYR A 519 1.31 19.18 12.76
C TYR A 519 -0.13 19.60 13.04
N GLN A 520 -1.05 19.39 12.10
CA GLN A 520 -2.48 19.70 12.26
C GLN A 520 -3.10 18.91 13.41
N GLU A 521 -2.80 17.61 13.48
CA GLU A 521 -3.26 16.75 14.59
C GLU A 521 -2.60 17.13 15.90
N ILE A 522 -1.30 17.42 15.88
CA ILE A 522 -0.55 17.84 17.07
C ILE A 522 -1.11 19.17 17.62
N PHE A 523 -1.43 20.13 16.76
CA PHE A 523 -2.07 21.39 17.19
C PHE A 523 -3.47 21.19 17.76
N ALA A 524 -4.27 20.32 17.14
CA ALA A 524 -5.58 19.95 17.67
C ALA A 524 -5.50 19.33 19.07
N ARG A 525 -4.37 18.71 19.40
CA ARG A 525 -4.07 18.13 20.72
C ARG A 525 -3.26 19.05 21.63
N PHE A 526 -3.03 20.30 21.24
CA PHE A 526 -2.26 21.29 21.99
C PHE A 526 -0.79 20.88 22.26
N GLY A 527 -0.23 20.03 21.38
CA GLY A 527 1.14 19.54 21.50
C GLY A 527 2.16 20.35 20.68
N PRO A 528 3.47 20.25 20.99
CA PRO A 528 4.52 20.84 20.17
C PRO A 528 4.76 20.01 18.91
N THR A 529 4.95 20.68 17.78
CA THR A 529 5.35 20.01 16.54
C THR A 529 6.74 19.40 16.64
N TYR A 530 6.94 18.29 15.96
CA TYR A 530 8.20 17.55 15.95
C TYR A 530 8.42 16.90 14.57
N THR A 531 9.64 16.43 14.33
CA THR A 531 9.96 15.55 13.21
C THR A 531 10.57 14.25 13.74
N THR A 532 10.46 13.17 12.99
CA THR A 532 11.03 11.88 13.38
C THR A 532 12.55 11.90 13.27
N SER A 533 13.24 11.26 14.22
CA SER A 533 14.68 11.08 14.20
C SER A 533 15.12 9.74 13.58
N ALA A 534 14.19 8.80 13.44
CA ALA A 534 14.45 7.47 12.89
C ALA A 534 14.82 7.56 11.40
N LYS A 535 16.05 7.14 11.08
CA LYS A 535 16.63 7.23 9.72
C LYS A 535 17.27 5.92 9.32
N ALA A 536 17.23 5.64 8.03
CA ALA A 536 17.96 4.52 7.45
C ALA A 536 19.48 4.69 7.65
N ALA A 537 20.14 3.62 8.10
CA ALA A 537 21.58 3.46 7.99
C ALA A 537 21.97 3.34 6.49
N LYS A 538 23.27 3.30 6.19
CA LYS A 538 23.74 2.97 4.84
C LYS A 538 23.13 1.64 4.41
N GLY A 539 22.43 1.65 3.28
CA GLY A 539 21.70 0.51 2.79
C GLY A 539 22.58 -0.66 2.38
N THR A 540 21.96 -1.85 2.28
CA THR A 540 22.65 -3.11 1.91
C THR A 540 23.34 -3.06 0.56
N TYR A 541 22.95 -2.16 -0.33
CA TYR A 541 23.53 -1.96 -1.66
C TYR A 541 24.47 -0.74 -1.74
N GLY A 542 24.78 -0.13 -0.59
CA GLY A 542 25.74 0.98 -0.53
C GLY A 542 25.15 2.37 -0.75
N PHE A 543 23.83 2.47 -0.81
CA PHE A 543 23.12 3.75 -1.01
C PHE A 543 22.81 4.46 0.30
#